data_051a7147663e42fe5f901b6bfbc102fa
#
_entry.id   051a7147663e42fe5f901b6bfbc102fa
#
_cell.length_a   1.000
_cell.length_b   1.000
_cell.length_c   1.000
_cell.angle_alpha   90.00
_cell.angle_beta   90.00
_cell.angle_gamma   90.00
#
_symmetry.space_group_name_H-M   'P 1'
#
loop_
_entity.id
_entity.type
_entity.pdbx_description
1 polymer ?
#
loop_
_entity_poly.entity_id
_entity_poly.type
_entity_poly.pdbx_seq_one_letter_code
_entity_poly.pdbx_strand_id
1 'polypeptide(L)'
;MSERTALIVGGTSGIGLATARQLSAGGARVHVAARGKERLDELTVTDPALTGHQADGGDQARMAALAEAIGTIDWLIITLASSEGPGPIADLDLTMLRRAFEAKFWPYLTTIQAVLPHLTPDGSITLLGAISAQAGLPGTAGIAAVNGAVEALVRPLAAELAPIRVTGISPGFVDTPWWSGMPEDMRRAYFAQAAQALPARRIATAEDVAAAVVLAATNPNLTGTVIQSDGGARLVSIP
;
A
#
# COMPACT_ATOMS: atom_id res chain seq x y z
N MET A 1 26.06 -11.76 0.93
CA MET A 1 24.96 -11.24 1.76
C MET A 1 23.85 -12.28 1.69
N SER A 2 23.18 -12.62 2.81
CA SER A 2 22.01 -13.50 2.77
C SER A 2 20.93 -12.86 1.89
N GLU A 3 20.22 -13.68 1.12
CA GLU A 3 19.08 -13.25 0.32
C GLU A 3 17.99 -12.65 1.26
N ARG A 4 17.54 -11.41 0.99
CA ARG A 4 16.49 -10.76 1.78
C ARG A 4 15.12 -11.26 1.37
N THR A 5 14.23 -11.43 2.35
CA THR A 5 12.85 -11.92 2.15
C THR A 5 11.85 -10.79 2.35
N ALA A 6 10.99 -10.57 1.37
CA ALA A 6 9.88 -9.62 1.44
C ALA A 6 8.53 -10.34 1.46
N LEU A 7 7.61 -9.88 2.31
CA LEU A 7 6.19 -10.23 2.26
C LEU A 7 5.38 -8.98 1.87
N ILE A 8 4.66 -9.07 0.75
CA ILE A 8 3.81 -7.98 0.24
C ILE A 8 2.34 -8.42 0.33
N VAL A 9 1.57 -7.75 1.17
CA VAL A 9 0.13 -7.98 1.30
C VAL A 9 -0.63 -6.99 0.43
N GLY A 10 -1.34 -7.51 -0.59
CA GLY A 10 -1.94 -6.73 -1.67
C GLY A 10 -1.08 -6.63 -2.94
N GLY A 11 -0.14 -7.55 -3.14
CA GLY A 11 0.88 -7.47 -4.18
C GLY A 11 0.51 -8.04 -5.55
N THR A 12 -0.76 -8.34 -5.85
CA THR A 12 -1.17 -8.92 -7.15
C THR A 12 -1.54 -7.88 -8.20
N SER A 13 -1.50 -6.60 -7.91
CA SER A 13 -1.80 -5.54 -8.89
C SER A 13 -1.22 -4.18 -8.46
N GLY A 14 -1.23 -3.22 -9.38
CA GLY A 14 -0.87 -1.82 -9.11
C GLY A 14 0.47 -1.66 -8.39
N ILE A 15 0.50 -0.80 -7.37
CA ILE A 15 1.72 -0.45 -6.63
C ILE A 15 2.34 -1.67 -5.96
N GLY A 16 1.52 -2.57 -5.39
CA GLY A 16 2.02 -3.77 -4.73
C GLY A 16 2.75 -4.72 -5.69
N LEU A 17 2.19 -4.95 -6.87
CA LEU A 17 2.83 -5.78 -7.90
C LEU A 17 4.11 -5.14 -8.46
N ALA A 18 4.07 -3.83 -8.73
CA ALA A 18 5.25 -3.11 -9.18
C ALA A 18 6.37 -3.17 -8.13
N THR A 19 6.04 -3.05 -6.84
CA THR A 19 6.98 -3.22 -5.72
C THR A 19 7.56 -4.63 -5.69
N ALA A 20 6.72 -5.66 -5.84
CA ALA A 20 7.14 -7.06 -5.86
C ALA A 20 8.17 -7.31 -6.97
N ARG A 21 7.90 -6.82 -8.17
CA ARG A 21 8.80 -6.91 -9.32
C ARG A 21 10.13 -6.20 -9.09
N GLN A 22 10.12 -4.99 -8.54
CA GLN A 22 11.34 -4.22 -8.27
C GLN A 22 12.21 -4.89 -7.20
N LEU A 23 11.62 -5.41 -6.11
CA LEU A 23 12.36 -6.12 -5.07
C LEU A 23 12.92 -7.44 -5.58
N SER A 24 12.16 -8.20 -6.35
CA SER A 24 12.63 -9.44 -6.98
C SER A 24 13.77 -9.18 -7.97
N ALA A 25 13.65 -8.15 -8.80
CA ALA A 25 14.74 -7.74 -9.70
C ALA A 25 15.99 -7.28 -8.94
N GLY A 26 15.85 -6.78 -7.71
CA GLY A 26 16.94 -6.46 -6.78
C GLY A 26 17.53 -7.67 -6.06
N GLY A 27 17.08 -8.90 -6.36
CA GLY A 27 17.59 -10.14 -5.79
C GLY A 27 16.95 -10.56 -4.46
N ALA A 28 15.81 -9.98 -4.08
CA ALA A 28 15.05 -10.41 -2.92
C ALA A 28 14.15 -11.62 -3.24
N ARG A 29 13.96 -12.51 -2.28
CA ARG A 29 12.89 -13.51 -2.31
C ARG A 29 11.58 -12.85 -1.94
N VAL A 30 10.61 -12.84 -2.85
CA VAL A 30 9.37 -12.09 -2.68
C VAL A 30 8.17 -13.01 -2.59
N HIS A 31 7.44 -12.89 -1.49
CA HIS A 31 6.16 -13.52 -1.22
C HIS A 31 5.04 -12.49 -1.37
N VAL A 32 3.98 -12.85 -2.09
CA VAL A 32 2.81 -12.00 -2.34
C VAL A 32 1.59 -12.64 -1.73
N ALA A 33 0.92 -11.96 -0.81
CA ALA A 33 -0.34 -12.40 -0.22
C ALA A 33 -1.52 -11.62 -0.80
N ALA A 34 -2.58 -12.33 -1.21
CA ALA A 34 -3.81 -11.75 -1.73
C ALA A 34 -5.00 -12.71 -1.53
N ARG A 35 -6.23 -12.17 -1.57
CA ARG A 35 -7.47 -12.94 -1.42
C ARG A 35 -7.85 -13.72 -2.68
N GLY A 36 -7.65 -13.09 -3.85
CA GLY A 36 -8.11 -13.58 -5.14
C GLY A 36 -7.20 -14.66 -5.69
N LYS A 37 -7.69 -15.90 -5.74
CA LYS A 37 -6.94 -17.04 -6.30
C LYS A 37 -6.58 -16.84 -7.78
N GLU A 38 -7.51 -16.36 -8.59
CA GLU A 38 -7.31 -16.15 -10.04
C GLU A 38 -6.11 -15.24 -10.33
N ARG A 39 -5.98 -14.10 -9.59
CA ARG A 39 -4.84 -13.18 -9.75
C ARG A 39 -3.53 -13.78 -9.26
N LEU A 40 -3.57 -14.68 -8.29
CA LEU A 40 -2.39 -15.40 -7.82
C LEU A 40 -1.95 -16.47 -8.84
N ASP A 41 -2.91 -17.16 -9.45
CA ASP A 41 -2.64 -18.12 -10.53
C ASP A 41 -2.02 -17.40 -11.75
N GLU A 42 -2.57 -16.24 -12.13
CA GLU A 42 -2.02 -15.38 -13.17
C GLU A 42 -0.59 -14.89 -12.82
N LEU A 43 -0.36 -14.45 -11.57
CA LEU A 43 0.95 -14.03 -11.07
C LEU A 43 2.01 -15.14 -11.26
N THR A 44 1.65 -16.38 -10.98
CA THR A 44 2.57 -17.52 -11.10
C THR A 44 3.04 -17.72 -12.55
N VAL A 45 2.23 -17.33 -13.52
CA VAL A 45 2.55 -17.43 -14.95
C VAL A 45 3.33 -16.21 -15.44
N THR A 46 2.89 -15.01 -15.07
CA THR A 46 3.46 -13.75 -15.56
C THR A 46 4.76 -13.35 -14.84
N ASP A 47 4.90 -13.72 -13.58
CA ASP A 47 6.01 -13.34 -12.71
C ASP A 47 6.50 -14.56 -11.89
N PRO A 48 7.10 -15.58 -12.53
CA PRO A 48 7.44 -16.85 -11.89
C PRO A 48 8.51 -16.73 -10.78
N ALA A 49 9.17 -15.59 -10.69
CA ALA A 49 10.09 -15.29 -9.59
C ALA A 49 9.38 -14.86 -8.28
N LEU A 50 8.07 -14.63 -8.34
CA LEU A 50 7.25 -14.26 -7.18
C LEU A 50 6.51 -15.49 -6.65
N THR A 51 6.43 -15.63 -5.33
CA THR A 51 5.68 -16.71 -4.69
C THR A 51 4.32 -16.19 -4.20
N GLY A 52 3.24 -16.64 -4.81
CA GLY A 52 1.87 -16.25 -4.47
C GLY A 52 1.28 -17.08 -3.31
N HIS A 53 0.56 -16.42 -2.40
CA HIS A 53 -0.13 -17.05 -1.27
C HIS A 53 -1.55 -16.53 -1.16
N GLN A 54 -2.52 -17.43 -1.07
CA GLN A 54 -3.90 -17.05 -0.82
C GLN A 54 -4.11 -16.79 0.68
N ALA A 55 -4.16 -15.50 1.06
CA ALA A 55 -4.42 -15.07 2.43
C ALA A 55 -5.16 -13.72 2.43
N ASP A 56 -6.07 -13.55 3.40
CA ASP A 56 -6.69 -12.25 3.70
C ASP A 56 -5.88 -11.59 4.82
N GLY A 57 -5.42 -10.35 4.60
CA GLY A 57 -4.71 -9.56 5.61
C GLY A 57 -5.53 -9.29 6.89
N GLY A 58 -6.85 -9.43 6.84
CA GLY A 58 -7.76 -9.35 7.98
C GLY A 58 -7.90 -10.66 8.76
N ASP A 59 -7.42 -11.78 8.24
CA ASP A 59 -7.44 -13.10 8.92
C ASP A 59 -6.12 -13.33 9.65
N GLN A 60 -6.14 -13.07 10.96
CA GLN A 60 -4.94 -13.17 11.82
C GLN A 60 -4.35 -14.59 11.82
N ALA A 61 -5.17 -15.63 11.91
CA ALA A 61 -4.70 -17.00 11.95
C ALA A 61 -4.04 -17.40 10.63
N ARG A 62 -4.65 -16.99 9.51
CA ARG A 62 -4.12 -17.26 8.17
C ARG A 62 -2.82 -16.52 7.91
N MET A 63 -2.73 -15.26 8.34
CA MET A 63 -1.51 -14.45 8.22
C MET A 63 -0.38 -14.97 9.10
N ALA A 64 -0.67 -15.42 10.32
CA ALA A 64 0.32 -16.03 11.21
C ALA A 64 0.85 -17.34 10.63
N ALA A 65 -0.03 -18.23 10.16
CA ALA A 65 0.39 -19.47 9.51
C ALA A 65 1.21 -19.23 8.23
N LEU A 66 0.89 -18.17 7.48
CA LEU A 66 1.68 -17.78 6.32
C LEU A 66 3.07 -17.28 6.74
N ALA A 67 3.15 -16.42 7.75
CA ALA A 67 4.43 -15.90 8.25
C ALA A 67 5.33 -17.01 8.79
N GLU A 68 4.75 -17.97 9.53
CA GLU A 68 5.45 -19.18 9.99
C GLU A 68 5.99 -20.02 8.82
N ALA A 69 5.19 -20.23 7.78
CA ALA A 69 5.59 -21.00 6.60
C ALA A 69 6.71 -20.30 5.79
N ILE A 70 6.73 -18.97 5.76
CA ILE A 70 7.80 -18.19 5.12
C ILE A 70 9.07 -18.24 5.99
N GLY A 71 8.91 -18.20 7.31
CA GLY A 71 10.00 -18.13 8.27
C GLY A 71 10.46 -16.69 8.51
N THR A 72 11.73 -16.41 8.27
CA THR A 72 12.28 -15.06 8.51
C THR A 72 11.89 -14.09 7.41
N ILE A 73 11.37 -12.92 7.81
CA ILE A 73 10.91 -11.84 6.92
C ILE A 73 11.73 -10.58 7.23
N ASP A 74 12.35 -10.00 6.20
CA ASP A 74 13.11 -8.75 6.35
C ASP A 74 12.22 -7.53 6.10
N TRP A 75 11.32 -7.62 5.14
CA TRP A 75 10.48 -6.49 4.74
C TRP A 75 9.01 -6.89 4.66
N LEU A 76 8.18 -6.30 5.51
CA LEU A 76 6.73 -6.38 5.42
C LEU A 76 6.20 -5.12 4.73
N ILE A 77 5.49 -5.31 3.63
CA ILE A 77 4.91 -4.22 2.84
C ILE A 77 3.41 -4.46 2.72
N ILE A 78 2.59 -3.48 3.15
CA ILE A 78 1.14 -3.59 3.13
C ILE A 78 0.57 -2.53 2.19
N THR A 79 -0.04 -2.99 1.08
CA THR A 79 -0.57 -2.14 0.00
C THR A 79 -2.07 -2.32 -0.20
N LEU A 80 -2.78 -2.77 0.83
CA LEU A 80 -4.22 -2.95 0.78
C LEU A 80 -4.92 -1.60 0.58
N ALA A 81 -5.96 -1.61 -0.25
CA ALA A 81 -6.74 -0.43 -0.59
C ALA A 81 -8.24 -0.69 -0.44
N SER A 82 -9.01 0.39 -0.25
CA SER A 82 -10.45 0.41 -0.39
C SER A 82 -10.84 1.47 -1.42
N SER A 83 -11.85 1.18 -2.23
CA SER A 83 -12.49 2.16 -3.11
C SER A 83 -13.72 2.79 -2.48
N GLU A 84 -14.11 2.35 -1.28
CA GLU A 84 -15.25 2.89 -0.53
C GLU A 84 -14.84 4.11 0.32
N GLY A 85 -15.78 4.98 0.60
CA GLY A 85 -15.60 6.14 1.48
C GLY A 85 -15.50 7.51 0.81
N PRO A 86 -15.41 7.67 -0.53
CA PRO A 86 -15.59 8.98 -1.15
C PRO A 86 -17.09 9.38 -1.16
N GLY A 87 -17.32 10.67 -1.08
CA GLY A 87 -18.65 11.29 -1.15
C GLY A 87 -18.74 12.57 -0.34
N PRO A 88 -19.67 13.51 -0.69
CA PRO A 88 -19.94 14.70 0.08
C PRO A 88 -20.36 14.33 1.53
N ILE A 89 -19.90 15.08 2.52
CA ILE A 89 -20.18 14.76 3.93
C ILE A 89 -21.68 14.70 4.26
N ALA A 90 -22.50 15.48 3.57
CA ALA A 90 -23.94 15.51 3.78
C ALA A 90 -24.61 14.17 3.43
N ASP A 91 -24.08 13.46 2.44
CA ASP A 91 -24.66 12.23 1.87
C ASP A 91 -23.72 11.00 2.07
N LEU A 92 -22.68 11.15 2.89
CA LEU A 92 -21.70 10.09 3.11
C LEU A 92 -22.36 8.86 3.76
N ASP A 93 -22.36 7.73 3.04
CA ASP A 93 -22.84 6.48 3.60
C ASP A 93 -21.85 5.94 4.67
N LEU A 94 -22.26 6.07 5.94
CA LEU A 94 -21.47 5.61 7.08
C LEU A 94 -21.28 4.07 7.10
N THR A 95 -22.16 3.32 6.43
CA THR A 95 -21.99 1.86 6.29
C THR A 95 -20.87 1.55 5.31
N MET A 96 -20.82 2.26 4.19
CA MET A 96 -19.66 2.17 3.27
C MET A 96 -18.35 2.58 3.94
N LEU A 97 -18.38 3.65 4.75
CA LEU A 97 -17.19 4.08 5.48
C LEU A 97 -16.71 3.01 6.48
N ARG A 98 -17.61 2.34 7.21
CA ARG A 98 -17.24 1.21 8.07
C ARG A 98 -16.56 0.10 7.26
N ARG A 99 -17.15 -0.27 6.11
CA ARG A 99 -16.53 -1.28 5.22
C ARG A 99 -15.17 -0.85 4.70
N ALA A 100 -14.94 0.45 4.46
CA ALA A 100 -13.63 0.96 4.07
C ALA A 100 -12.56 0.74 5.17
N PHE A 101 -12.93 0.94 6.44
CA PHE A 101 -12.05 0.62 7.58
C PHE A 101 -11.81 -0.89 7.69
N GLU A 102 -12.84 -1.72 7.53
CA GLU A 102 -12.73 -3.19 7.53
C GLU A 102 -11.85 -3.70 6.37
N ALA A 103 -11.91 -3.06 5.22
CA ALA A 103 -11.14 -3.49 4.06
C ALA A 103 -9.68 -3.03 4.09
N LYS A 104 -9.35 -1.97 4.85
CA LYS A 104 -8.00 -1.40 4.86
C LYS A 104 -7.40 -1.33 6.27
N PHE A 105 -7.95 -0.54 7.18
CA PHE A 105 -7.30 -0.22 8.45
C PHE A 105 -7.09 -1.46 9.35
N TRP A 106 -8.14 -2.24 9.59
CA TRP A 106 -8.04 -3.43 10.44
C TRP A 106 -7.10 -4.48 9.86
N PRO A 107 -7.13 -4.81 8.54
CA PRO A 107 -6.16 -5.72 7.95
C PRO A 107 -4.70 -5.27 8.09
N TYR A 108 -4.41 -3.97 8.14
CA TYR A 108 -3.06 -3.48 8.43
C TYR A 108 -2.61 -3.90 9.82
N LEU A 109 -3.41 -3.64 10.86
CA LEU A 109 -3.09 -4.02 12.24
C LEU A 109 -3.00 -5.54 12.41
N THR A 110 -3.98 -6.28 11.88
CA THR A 110 -4.00 -7.74 11.91
C THR A 110 -2.77 -8.34 11.27
N THR A 111 -2.41 -7.85 10.07
CA THR A 111 -1.19 -8.29 9.37
C THR A 111 0.08 -8.01 10.17
N ILE A 112 0.22 -6.79 10.71
CA ILE A 112 1.39 -6.42 11.51
C ILE A 112 1.52 -7.35 12.72
N GLN A 113 0.46 -7.54 13.49
CA GLN A 113 0.48 -8.40 14.67
C GLN A 113 0.84 -9.86 14.35
N ALA A 114 0.29 -10.38 13.24
CA ALA A 114 0.53 -11.76 12.83
C ALA A 114 1.97 -11.99 12.33
N VAL A 115 2.57 -11.00 11.65
CA VAL A 115 3.89 -11.12 11.01
C VAL A 115 5.03 -10.69 11.93
N LEU A 116 4.76 -9.84 12.92
CA LEU A 116 5.77 -9.26 13.81
C LEU A 116 6.74 -10.28 14.44
N PRO A 117 6.29 -11.48 14.91
CA PRO A 117 7.20 -12.49 15.48
C PRO A 117 8.24 -13.04 14.48
N HIS A 118 8.02 -12.85 13.20
CA HIS A 118 8.85 -13.37 12.11
C HIS A 118 9.73 -12.30 11.46
N LEU A 119 9.58 -11.02 11.87
CA LEU A 119 10.41 -9.92 11.33
C LEU A 119 11.81 -9.95 11.93
N THR A 120 12.82 -9.73 11.07
CA THR A 120 14.20 -9.54 11.54
C THR A 120 14.32 -8.25 12.34
N PRO A 121 15.24 -8.19 13.33
CA PRO A 121 15.46 -6.96 14.11
C PRO A 121 15.89 -5.75 13.26
N ASP A 122 16.59 -5.98 12.15
CA ASP A 122 17.02 -4.96 11.18
C ASP A 122 16.02 -4.79 10.02
N GLY A 123 14.85 -5.41 10.13
CA GLY A 123 13.78 -5.39 9.15
C GLY A 123 13.01 -4.08 9.07
N SER A 124 11.97 -4.08 8.23
CA SER A 124 11.10 -2.92 8.10
C SER A 124 9.63 -3.28 7.79
N ILE A 125 8.74 -2.36 8.18
CA ILE A 125 7.33 -2.34 7.83
C ILE A 125 7.07 -1.10 6.99
N THR A 126 6.48 -1.28 5.79
CA THR A 126 6.07 -0.16 4.93
C THR A 126 4.55 -0.17 4.76
N LEU A 127 3.91 0.94 5.09
CA LEU A 127 2.46 1.11 5.07
C LEU A 127 2.05 2.07 3.94
N LEU A 128 1.11 1.66 3.08
CA LEU A 128 0.61 2.51 1.99
C LEU A 128 -0.65 3.27 2.42
N GLY A 129 -0.52 4.58 2.66
CA GLY A 129 -1.62 5.52 2.87
C GLY A 129 -2.23 5.99 1.55
N ALA A 130 -2.55 7.26 1.47
CA ALA A 130 -2.86 8.00 0.24
C ALA A 130 -2.89 9.51 0.53
N ILE A 131 -2.72 10.31 -0.52
CA ILE A 131 -2.71 11.78 -0.45
C ILE A 131 -3.97 12.36 0.23
N SER A 132 -5.12 11.68 0.14
CA SER A 132 -6.35 12.11 0.81
C SER A 132 -6.20 12.28 2.32
N ALA A 133 -5.23 11.62 2.96
CA ALA A 133 -4.93 11.82 4.38
C ALA A 133 -4.46 13.26 4.70
N GLN A 134 -3.93 13.98 3.73
CA GLN A 134 -3.27 15.29 3.91
C GLN A 134 -3.79 16.38 2.97
N ALA A 135 -4.46 16.03 1.88
CA ALA A 135 -5.00 16.99 0.93
C ALA A 135 -6.43 17.42 1.30
N GLY A 136 -6.73 18.70 1.15
CA GLY A 136 -8.08 19.25 1.35
C GLY A 136 -8.96 19.07 0.10
N LEU A 137 -9.23 17.82 -0.29
CA LEU A 137 -10.06 17.52 -1.45
C LEU A 137 -11.53 17.38 -1.06
N PRO A 138 -12.46 18.16 -1.62
CA PRO A 138 -13.89 18.01 -1.36
C PRO A 138 -14.38 16.59 -1.67
N GLY A 139 -15.30 16.07 -0.85
CA GLY A 139 -15.84 14.72 -1.03
C GLY A 139 -14.90 13.58 -0.62
N THR A 140 -13.77 13.86 -0.01
CA THR A 140 -12.81 12.81 0.41
C THR A 140 -12.75 12.57 1.92
N ALA A 141 -13.59 13.22 2.73
CA ALA A 141 -13.53 13.14 4.19
C ALA A 141 -13.48 11.70 4.73
N GLY A 142 -14.31 10.80 4.18
CA GLY A 142 -14.34 9.39 4.58
C GLY A 142 -13.05 8.66 4.23
N ILE A 143 -12.62 8.73 2.97
CA ILE A 143 -11.38 8.06 2.54
C ILE A 143 -10.14 8.70 3.18
N ALA A 144 -10.19 10.00 3.48
CA ALA A 144 -9.15 10.71 4.21
C ALA A 144 -9.00 10.17 5.64
N ALA A 145 -10.12 9.91 6.32
CA ALA A 145 -10.10 9.32 7.66
C ALA A 145 -9.44 7.93 7.67
N VAL A 146 -9.78 7.06 6.71
CA VAL A 146 -9.16 5.72 6.59
C VAL A 146 -7.66 5.81 6.32
N ASN A 147 -7.24 6.62 5.36
CA ASN A 147 -5.82 6.76 5.02
C ASN A 147 -5.05 7.50 6.12
N GLY A 148 -5.65 8.51 6.75
CA GLY A 148 -5.09 9.20 7.90
C GLY A 148 -4.88 8.29 9.10
N ALA A 149 -5.82 7.35 9.36
CA ALA A 149 -5.65 6.34 10.39
C ALA A 149 -4.44 5.44 10.11
N VAL A 150 -4.24 5.00 8.86
CA VAL A 150 -3.04 4.21 8.48
C VAL A 150 -1.76 5.03 8.65
N GLU A 151 -1.72 6.27 8.17
CA GLU A 151 -0.52 7.12 8.31
C GLU A 151 -0.20 7.46 9.78
N ALA A 152 -1.23 7.58 10.63
CA ALA A 152 -1.06 7.83 12.06
C ALA A 152 -0.37 6.67 12.80
N LEU A 153 -0.41 5.44 12.29
CA LEU A 153 0.29 4.28 12.88
C LEU A 153 1.81 4.40 12.75
N VAL A 154 2.33 5.12 11.77
CA VAL A 154 3.75 5.09 11.41
C VAL A 154 4.65 5.51 12.56
N ARG A 155 4.39 6.64 13.20
CA ARG A 155 5.25 7.18 14.26
C ARG A 155 5.23 6.33 15.55
N PRO A 156 4.06 5.98 16.12
CA PRO A 156 4.02 5.17 17.33
C PRO A 156 4.64 3.78 17.10
N LEU A 157 4.35 3.13 15.95
CA LEU A 157 4.94 1.83 15.65
C LEU A 157 6.46 1.91 15.44
N ALA A 158 6.97 2.97 14.82
CA ALA A 158 8.41 3.16 14.66
C ALA A 158 9.14 3.33 16.01
N ALA A 159 8.50 3.95 16.99
CA ALA A 159 9.04 4.11 18.32
C ALA A 159 8.93 2.81 19.14
N GLU A 160 7.78 2.13 19.05
CA GLU A 160 7.49 0.92 19.83
C GLU A 160 8.30 -0.29 19.36
N LEU A 161 8.43 -0.45 18.03
CA LEU A 161 9.03 -1.64 17.42
C LEU A 161 10.54 -1.51 17.17
N ALA A 162 11.17 -0.41 17.58
CA ALA A 162 12.61 -0.23 17.37
C ALA A 162 13.41 -1.46 17.87
N PRO A 163 14.37 -1.97 17.08
CA PRO A 163 15.00 -1.37 15.90
C PRO A 163 14.32 -1.65 14.55
N ILE A 164 13.19 -2.38 14.51
CA ILE A 164 12.39 -2.56 13.28
C ILE A 164 11.90 -1.17 12.81
N ARG A 165 12.17 -0.85 11.56
CA ARG A 165 11.81 0.45 10.98
C ARG A 165 10.36 0.44 10.48
N VAL A 166 9.63 1.54 10.67
CA VAL A 166 8.28 1.70 10.14
C VAL A 166 8.20 3.00 9.33
N THR A 167 7.76 2.89 8.07
CA THR A 167 7.66 4.03 7.15
C THR A 167 6.32 3.98 6.42
N GLY A 168 5.70 5.13 6.24
CA GLY A 168 4.51 5.29 5.40
C GLY A 168 4.89 5.79 3.99
N ILE A 169 4.09 5.43 3.01
CA ILE A 169 4.09 6.03 1.67
C ILE A 169 2.71 6.61 1.41
N SER A 170 2.66 7.87 1.00
CA SER A 170 1.43 8.58 0.65
C SER A 170 1.43 8.89 -0.85
N PRO A 171 0.85 8.00 -1.68
CA PRO A 171 0.75 8.22 -3.12
C PRO A 171 -0.33 9.25 -3.46
N GLY A 172 -0.10 9.98 -4.56
CA GLY A 172 -1.08 10.85 -5.18
C GLY A 172 -1.97 10.12 -6.18
N PHE A 173 -2.16 10.73 -7.35
CA PHE A 173 -2.88 10.12 -8.48
C PHE A 173 -1.97 9.15 -9.21
N VAL A 174 -2.32 7.86 -9.14
CA VAL A 174 -1.54 6.77 -9.73
C VAL A 174 -2.43 5.97 -10.66
N ASP A 175 -2.01 5.75 -11.90
CA ASP A 175 -2.77 4.92 -12.85
C ASP A 175 -2.61 3.44 -12.47
N THR A 176 -3.66 2.92 -11.84
CA THR A 176 -3.72 1.55 -11.33
C THR A 176 -5.12 0.98 -11.49
N PRO A 177 -5.32 -0.34 -11.34
CA PRO A 177 -6.65 -0.96 -11.32
C PRO A 177 -7.61 -0.43 -10.24
N TRP A 178 -7.16 0.37 -9.29
CA TRP A 178 -8.04 1.04 -8.33
C TRP A 178 -9.11 1.90 -9.02
N TRP A 179 -8.80 2.44 -10.19
CA TRP A 179 -9.71 3.25 -11.00
C TRP A 179 -10.61 2.44 -11.95
N SER A 180 -10.56 1.09 -11.90
CA SER A 180 -11.33 0.22 -12.83
C SER A 180 -12.86 0.40 -12.73
N GLY A 181 -13.38 0.95 -11.64
CA GLY A 181 -14.79 1.31 -11.50
C GLY A 181 -15.22 2.55 -12.28
N MET A 182 -14.26 3.33 -12.81
CA MET A 182 -14.53 4.51 -13.63
C MET A 182 -14.45 4.15 -15.11
N PRO A 183 -15.43 4.55 -15.97
CA PRO A 183 -15.34 4.37 -17.42
C PRO A 183 -14.03 4.94 -17.97
N GLU A 184 -13.46 4.27 -18.98
CA GLU A 184 -12.11 4.59 -19.46
C GLU A 184 -11.97 5.99 -20.04
N ASP A 185 -12.98 6.45 -20.78
CA ASP A 185 -13.02 7.81 -21.33
C ASP A 185 -13.08 8.88 -20.23
N MET A 186 -13.89 8.66 -19.19
CA MET A 186 -13.95 9.54 -18.02
C MET A 186 -12.62 9.54 -17.26
N ARG A 187 -12.02 8.38 -17.05
CA ARG A 187 -10.72 8.26 -16.38
C ARG A 187 -9.63 9.00 -17.14
N ARG A 188 -9.57 8.85 -18.48
CA ARG A 188 -8.61 9.57 -19.31
C ARG A 188 -8.79 11.08 -19.22
N ALA A 189 -10.03 11.57 -19.32
CA ALA A 189 -10.33 12.99 -19.20
C ALA A 189 -9.93 13.53 -17.82
N TYR A 190 -10.30 12.83 -16.74
CA TYR A 190 -9.93 13.19 -15.39
C TYR A 190 -8.41 13.22 -15.17
N PHE A 191 -7.69 12.21 -15.64
CA PHE A 191 -6.23 12.16 -15.54
C PHE A 191 -5.54 13.27 -16.34
N ALA A 192 -6.04 13.60 -17.53
CA ALA A 192 -5.51 14.72 -18.33
C ALA A 192 -5.68 16.05 -17.59
N GLN A 193 -6.84 16.27 -16.98
CA GLN A 193 -7.12 17.47 -16.19
C GLN A 193 -6.27 17.52 -14.91
N ALA A 194 -6.20 16.41 -14.16
CA ALA A 194 -5.38 16.32 -12.97
C ALA A 194 -3.88 16.55 -13.28
N ALA A 195 -3.36 15.96 -14.36
CA ALA A 195 -1.98 16.16 -14.78
C ALA A 195 -1.64 17.63 -15.07
N GLN A 196 -2.59 18.42 -15.59
CA GLN A 196 -2.39 19.86 -15.81
C GLN A 196 -2.30 20.65 -14.50
N ALA A 197 -3.00 20.22 -13.45
CA ALA A 197 -3.00 20.88 -12.15
C ALA A 197 -1.79 20.48 -11.30
N LEU A 198 -1.33 19.22 -11.42
CA LEU A 198 -0.22 18.71 -10.65
C LEU A 198 1.10 19.45 -10.92
N PRO A 199 1.90 19.79 -9.88
CA PRO A 199 3.25 20.34 -10.07
C PRO A 199 4.14 19.46 -10.95
N ALA A 200 4.08 18.14 -10.81
CA ALA A 200 4.83 17.20 -11.65
C ALA A 200 4.32 17.07 -13.09
N ARG A 201 3.16 17.68 -13.41
CA ARG A 201 2.55 17.72 -14.76
C ARG A 201 2.26 16.34 -15.37
N ARG A 202 2.13 15.32 -14.54
CA ARG A 202 1.79 13.96 -14.96
C ARG A 202 1.06 13.18 -13.88
N ILE A 203 0.34 12.14 -14.29
CA ILE A 203 -0.12 11.08 -13.39
C ILE A 203 1.04 10.12 -13.14
N ALA A 204 1.19 9.64 -11.92
CA ALA A 204 2.20 8.66 -11.59
C ALA A 204 1.85 7.28 -12.13
N THR A 205 2.85 6.47 -12.43
CA THR A 205 2.69 5.04 -12.66
C THR A 205 2.81 4.26 -11.34
N ALA A 206 2.44 3.00 -11.35
CA ALA A 206 2.65 2.13 -10.19
C ALA A 206 4.15 1.99 -9.84
N GLU A 207 5.01 1.99 -10.85
CA GLU A 207 6.48 1.90 -10.73
C GLU A 207 7.10 3.12 -10.06
N ASP A 208 6.57 4.32 -10.31
CA ASP A 208 7.02 5.54 -9.64
C ASP A 208 6.84 5.45 -8.12
N VAL A 209 5.67 4.97 -7.69
CA VAL A 209 5.39 4.82 -6.25
C VAL A 209 6.13 3.62 -5.68
N ALA A 210 6.25 2.52 -6.43
CA ALA A 210 6.99 1.34 -6.02
C ALA A 210 8.46 1.68 -5.71
N ALA A 211 9.09 2.57 -6.47
CA ALA A 211 10.45 3.04 -6.16
C ALA A 211 10.55 3.69 -4.77
N ALA A 212 9.54 4.47 -4.36
CA ALA A 212 9.48 5.03 -3.01
C ALA A 212 9.24 3.96 -1.94
N VAL A 213 8.41 2.95 -2.22
CA VAL A 213 8.18 1.80 -1.33
C VAL A 213 9.46 1.00 -1.14
N VAL A 214 10.19 0.69 -2.22
CA VAL A 214 11.48 -0.01 -2.17
C VAL A 214 12.50 0.80 -1.36
N LEU A 215 12.60 2.12 -1.60
CA LEU A 215 13.46 2.99 -0.81
C LEU A 215 13.11 2.92 0.69
N ALA A 216 11.82 2.98 1.06
CA ALA A 216 11.38 2.91 2.45
C ALA A 216 11.72 1.55 3.09
N ALA A 217 11.53 0.45 2.35
CA ALA A 217 11.82 -0.89 2.84
C ALA A 217 13.33 -1.12 3.04
N THR A 218 14.16 -0.64 2.13
CA THR A 218 15.60 -1.01 2.07
C THR A 218 16.56 -0.01 2.69
N ASN A 219 16.18 1.28 2.82
CA ASN A 219 17.06 2.30 3.38
C ASN A 219 17.09 2.24 4.92
N PRO A 220 18.26 1.92 5.53
CA PRO A 220 18.35 1.70 6.98
C PRO A 220 18.17 2.97 7.82
N ASN A 221 18.17 4.16 7.21
CA ASN A 221 18.02 5.44 7.90
C ASN A 221 16.60 6.01 7.84
N LEU A 222 15.65 5.30 7.22
CA LEU A 222 14.26 5.74 7.11
C LEU A 222 13.37 5.02 8.12
N THR A 223 12.81 5.76 9.08
CA THR A 223 11.79 5.28 10.02
C THR A 223 10.97 6.45 10.57
N GLY A 224 9.75 6.20 11.03
CA GLY A 224 8.87 7.19 11.68
C GLY A 224 8.38 8.33 10.78
N THR A 225 8.49 8.19 9.46
CA THR A 225 8.11 9.21 8.49
C THR A 225 7.12 8.69 7.45
N VAL A 226 6.34 9.59 6.86
CA VAL A 226 5.50 9.32 5.70
C VAL A 226 6.10 10.05 4.50
N ILE A 227 6.53 9.29 3.50
CA ILE A 227 7.11 9.80 2.25
C ILE A 227 5.98 10.13 1.28
N GLN A 228 5.96 11.36 0.79
CA GLN A 228 5.00 11.82 -0.20
C GLN A 228 5.47 11.45 -1.61
N SER A 229 4.76 10.54 -2.27
CA SER A 229 4.97 10.18 -3.69
C SER A 229 3.74 10.59 -4.50
N ASP A 230 3.45 11.90 -4.52
CA ASP A 230 2.16 12.46 -4.92
C ASP A 230 2.22 13.43 -6.11
N GLY A 231 3.39 13.63 -6.72
CA GLY A 231 3.56 14.61 -7.80
C GLY A 231 3.24 16.04 -7.40
N GLY A 232 3.18 16.33 -6.09
CA GLY A 232 2.81 17.62 -5.53
C GLY A 232 1.28 17.81 -5.37
N ALA A 233 0.50 16.75 -5.43
CA ALA A 233 -0.98 16.82 -5.38
C ALA A 233 -1.51 17.50 -4.12
N ARG A 234 -0.84 17.35 -2.96
CA ARG A 234 -1.24 18.03 -1.71
C ARG A 234 -1.04 19.55 -1.71
N LEU A 235 -0.31 20.09 -2.69
CA LEU A 235 0.06 21.51 -2.78
C LEU A 235 -0.92 22.30 -3.65
N VAL A 236 -1.86 21.63 -4.32
CA VAL A 236 -2.76 22.22 -5.29
C VAL A 236 -4.20 21.76 -5.07
N SER A 237 -5.15 22.57 -5.52
CA SER A 237 -6.55 22.14 -5.65
C SER A 237 -6.70 21.42 -6.98
N ILE A 238 -7.26 20.23 -6.95
CA ILE A 238 -7.57 19.44 -8.14
C ILE A 238 -9.07 19.53 -8.38
N PRO A 239 -9.53 19.91 -9.56
CA PRO A 239 -10.94 20.12 -9.86
C PRO A 239 -11.76 18.84 -9.86
#